data_6d5df6197703a627908abcac79fc1d53
#
_entry.id   6d5df6197703a627908abcac79fc1d53
#
_cell.length_a   1.000
_cell.length_b   1.000
_cell.length_c   1.000
_cell.angle_alpha   90.00
_cell.angle_beta   90.00
_cell.angle_gamma   90.00
#
_symmetry.space_group_name_H-M   'P 1'
#
loop_
_entity.id
_entity.type
_entity.pdbx_description
1 polymer ?
#
loop_
_entity_poly.entity_id
_entity_poly.type
_entity_poly.pdbx_seq_one_letter_code
_entity_poly.pdbx_strand_id
1 'polypeptide(L)'
;MYIDFSSLFHQSSKDLRDKGRVNIPLDPSTWPPEWTTIYYKSYPRSPKIKLSPRAPLSGDYSEILRKRHSTRSFKQQPVDKEKLSQLLLYSCGMAERGRDYPARAYPSGGARFPIEIYPVVFSGNKDIPSGVYHYNVKEHELDVLWQRPFTKAQIADLFTYEWIQNASFALIMTGVFWRNQIKYGERGYRYVLLEAGHISENVYLTATALDIGCCAMGGMKDNNIERLLDIDGITESVVHSLILG
;
A
#
# COMPACT_ATOMS: atom_id res chain seq x y z
N MET A 1 7.96 -7.19 35.05
CA MET A 1 6.76 -6.33 34.79
C MET A 1 6.50 -6.33 33.30
N TYR A 2 5.37 -6.89 32.88
CA TYR A 2 4.97 -6.88 31.46
C TYR A 2 4.46 -5.48 31.11
N ILE A 3 5.08 -4.82 30.13
CA ILE A 3 4.61 -3.53 29.62
C ILE A 3 3.64 -3.83 28.47
N ASP A 4 2.38 -3.48 28.65
CA ASP A 4 1.37 -3.55 27.59
C ASP A 4 1.50 -2.33 26.68
N PHE A 5 2.33 -2.44 25.66
CA PHE A 5 2.55 -1.37 24.67
C PHE A 5 1.29 -1.04 23.85
N SER A 6 0.40 -2.01 23.64
CA SER A 6 -0.85 -1.75 22.89
C SER A 6 -1.80 -0.87 23.69
N SER A 7 -1.96 -1.12 24.98
CA SER A 7 -2.74 -0.26 25.89
C SER A 7 -2.10 1.12 26.03
N LEU A 8 -0.78 1.17 26.18
CA LEU A 8 -0.04 2.44 26.26
C LEU A 8 -0.27 3.29 25.00
N PHE A 9 -0.08 2.68 23.83
CA PHE A 9 -0.33 3.35 22.55
C PHE A 9 -1.79 3.79 22.41
N HIS A 10 -2.76 2.89 22.75
CA HIS A 10 -4.17 3.21 22.69
C HIS A 10 -4.51 4.44 23.55
N GLN A 11 -4.04 4.48 24.80
CA GLN A 11 -4.27 5.60 25.70
C GLN A 11 -3.56 6.89 25.26
N SER A 12 -2.31 6.79 24.80
CA SER A 12 -1.51 7.95 24.37
C SER A 12 -2.06 8.61 23.12
N SER A 13 -2.75 7.85 22.25
CA SER A 13 -3.28 8.31 20.97
C SER A 13 -4.78 8.66 21.00
N LYS A 14 -5.42 8.65 22.21
CA LYS A 14 -6.77 9.18 22.41
C LYS A 14 -6.76 10.70 22.49
N ASP A 15 -7.92 11.27 22.22
CA ASP A 15 -8.33 12.62 22.61
C ASP A 15 -7.26 13.69 22.43
N LEU A 16 -6.89 13.94 21.18
CA LEU A 16 -5.86 14.93 20.82
C LEU A 16 -6.12 16.32 21.40
N ARG A 17 -7.38 16.73 21.55
CA ARG A 17 -7.77 18.06 22.01
C ARG A 17 -7.64 18.23 23.52
N ASP A 18 -7.97 17.21 24.31
CA ASP A 18 -8.02 17.33 25.76
C ASP A 18 -6.64 17.38 26.43
N LYS A 19 -5.59 16.99 25.71
CA LYS A 19 -4.22 16.95 26.25
C LYS A 19 -3.32 18.09 25.75
N GLY A 20 -3.87 19.06 25.00
CA GLY A 20 -3.11 20.18 24.44
C GLY A 20 -2.00 19.80 23.46
N ARG A 21 -1.96 18.54 23.01
CA ARG A 21 -0.85 18.01 22.20
C ARG A 21 -0.93 18.46 20.73
N VAL A 22 -2.13 18.63 20.20
CA VAL A 22 -2.34 19.14 18.84
C VAL A 22 -3.60 20.00 18.80
N ASN A 23 -3.44 21.29 18.58
CA ASN A 23 -4.54 22.18 18.29
C ASN A 23 -4.64 22.37 16.77
N ILE A 24 -5.66 21.75 16.16
CA ILE A 24 -5.90 21.93 14.72
C ILE A 24 -6.97 23.02 14.56
N PRO A 25 -6.59 24.23 14.08
CA PRO A 25 -7.53 25.29 13.80
C PRO A 25 -8.63 24.84 12.84
N LEU A 26 -9.85 25.34 13.02
CA LEU A 26 -10.97 25.00 12.13
C LEU A 26 -10.81 25.62 10.73
N ASP A 27 -10.14 26.76 10.65
CA ASP A 27 -9.88 27.43 9.39
C ASP A 27 -8.62 26.86 8.70
N PRO A 28 -8.76 26.16 7.56
CA PRO A 28 -7.64 25.59 6.83
C PRO A 28 -6.64 26.64 6.30
N SER A 29 -7.07 27.88 6.12
CA SER A 29 -6.20 28.96 5.63
C SER A 29 -5.08 29.32 6.62
N THR A 30 -5.27 28.96 7.90
CA THR A 30 -4.29 29.20 8.98
C THR A 30 -3.34 28.04 9.20
N TRP A 31 -3.49 26.94 8.44
CA TRP A 31 -2.66 25.77 8.61
C TRP A 31 -1.24 25.99 8.05
N PRO A 32 -0.22 25.44 8.71
CA PRO A 32 1.13 25.44 8.16
C PRO A 32 1.17 24.76 6.79
N PRO A 33 2.01 25.23 5.84
CA PRO A 33 2.11 24.63 4.51
C PRO A 33 2.33 23.11 4.52
N GLU A 34 3.12 22.62 5.44
CA GLU A 34 3.41 21.19 5.60
C GLU A 34 2.17 20.35 5.98
N TRP A 35 1.10 20.95 6.50
CA TRP A 35 -0.17 20.28 6.77
C TRP A 35 -1.06 20.12 5.55
N THR A 36 -0.78 20.87 4.50
CA THR A 36 -1.57 20.87 3.25
C THR A 36 -0.79 20.31 2.07
N THR A 37 0.55 20.33 2.14
CA THR A 37 1.42 19.79 1.08
C THR A 37 1.23 18.28 0.94
N ILE A 38 0.94 17.82 -0.28
CA ILE A 38 0.87 16.39 -0.61
C ILE A 38 2.23 15.96 -1.16
N TYR A 39 2.81 14.97 -0.50
CA TYR A 39 4.11 14.43 -0.88
C TYR A 39 3.93 13.18 -1.74
N TYR A 40 4.70 13.11 -2.80
CA TYR A 40 4.78 11.95 -3.70
C TYR A 40 6.19 11.37 -3.63
N LYS A 41 6.29 10.09 -3.29
CA LYS A 41 7.55 9.37 -3.38
C LYS A 41 7.80 8.99 -4.85
N SER A 42 9.04 9.11 -5.28
CA SER A 42 9.48 8.65 -6.60
C SER A 42 10.96 8.31 -6.56
N TYR A 43 11.40 7.53 -7.53
CA TYR A 43 12.80 7.15 -7.72
C TYR A 43 13.28 7.67 -9.08
N PRO A 44 13.65 8.98 -9.20
CA PRO A 44 13.89 9.62 -10.50
C PRO A 44 14.99 8.97 -11.34
N ARG A 45 15.96 8.32 -10.67
CA ARG A 45 17.10 7.65 -11.34
C ARG A 45 16.82 6.21 -11.76
N SER A 46 15.72 5.60 -11.26
CA SER A 46 15.37 4.24 -11.62
C SER A 46 14.71 4.17 -12.99
N PRO A 47 14.90 3.09 -13.75
CA PRO A 47 14.13 2.82 -14.96
C PRO A 47 12.62 2.79 -14.66
N LYS A 48 11.80 3.07 -15.66
CA LYS A 48 10.34 3.17 -15.52
C LYS A 48 9.64 2.15 -16.41
N ILE A 49 8.59 1.53 -15.85
CA ILE A 49 7.63 0.75 -16.64
C ILE A 49 6.32 1.52 -16.63
N LYS A 50 5.95 2.09 -17.77
CA LYS A 50 4.66 2.74 -17.95
C LYS A 50 3.55 1.71 -17.83
N LEU A 51 2.56 1.99 -17.01
CA LEU A 51 1.36 1.19 -16.85
C LEU A 51 0.32 1.60 -17.92
N SER A 52 -0.66 0.74 -18.12
CA SER A 52 -1.69 0.97 -19.12
C SER A 52 -2.63 2.09 -18.69
N PRO A 53 -3.15 2.87 -19.64
CA PRO A 53 -4.16 3.88 -19.34
C PRO A 53 -5.43 3.24 -18.78
N ARG A 54 -6.30 4.06 -18.23
CA ARG A 54 -7.56 3.63 -17.60
C ARG A 54 -8.43 2.79 -18.53
N ALA A 55 -8.44 1.48 -18.31
CA ALA A 55 -9.50 0.63 -18.81
C ALA A 55 -10.60 0.51 -17.73
N PRO A 56 -11.91 0.61 -18.08
CA PRO A 56 -12.95 0.48 -17.08
C PRO A 56 -12.94 -0.92 -16.46
N LEU A 57 -13.13 -0.98 -15.14
CA LEU A 57 -13.47 -2.23 -14.47
C LEU A 57 -14.91 -2.58 -14.77
N SER A 58 -15.16 -3.81 -15.18
CA SER A 58 -16.51 -4.36 -15.36
C SER A 58 -16.87 -5.22 -14.15
N GLY A 59 -18.16 -5.26 -13.81
CA GLY A 59 -18.70 -6.16 -12.78
C GLY A 59 -19.78 -5.48 -11.94
N ASP A 60 -20.72 -6.29 -11.46
CA ASP A 60 -21.72 -5.85 -10.49
C ASP A 60 -21.08 -5.78 -9.09
N TYR A 61 -21.21 -4.65 -8.43
CA TYR A 61 -20.58 -4.40 -7.12
C TYR A 61 -21.06 -5.38 -6.06
N SER A 62 -22.36 -5.71 -6.06
CA SER A 62 -22.91 -6.67 -5.09
C SER A 62 -22.39 -8.09 -5.34
N GLU A 63 -22.17 -8.46 -6.57
CA GLU A 63 -21.53 -9.75 -6.89
C GLU A 63 -20.06 -9.79 -6.47
N ILE A 64 -19.31 -8.72 -6.70
CA ILE A 64 -17.92 -8.61 -6.30
C ILE A 64 -17.81 -8.78 -4.78
N LEU A 65 -18.63 -8.07 -4.00
CA LEU A 65 -18.68 -8.21 -2.53
C LEU A 65 -18.99 -9.65 -2.09
N ARG A 66 -19.95 -10.33 -2.74
CA ARG A 66 -20.31 -11.72 -2.40
C ARG A 66 -19.23 -12.73 -2.78
N LYS A 67 -18.51 -12.49 -3.87
CA LYS A 67 -17.45 -13.38 -4.37
C LYS A 67 -16.10 -13.17 -3.66
N ARG A 68 -15.88 -11.98 -3.10
CA ARG A 68 -14.63 -11.66 -2.40
C ARG A 68 -14.33 -12.69 -1.29
N HIS A 69 -13.19 -13.33 -1.39
CA HIS A 69 -12.68 -14.25 -0.37
C HIS A 69 -11.14 -14.21 -0.31
N SER A 70 -10.56 -14.77 0.73
CA SER A 70 -9.10 -14.89 0.86
C SER A 70 -8.63 -16.18 0.22
N THR A 71 -7.89 -16.06 -0.89
CA THR A 71 -7.25 -17.18 -1.62
C THR A 71 -5.91 -17.52 -0.98
N ARG A 72 -5.69 -18.79 -0.65
CA ARG A 72 -4.43 -19.30 -0.06
C ARG A 72 -3.80 -20.42 -0.87
N SER A 73 -4.38 -20.74 -2.02
CA SER A 73 -3.85 -21.71 -2.96
C SER A 73 -3.65 -21.00 -4.30
N PHE A 74 -2.41 -20.83 -4.69
CA PHE A 74 -2.04 -20.13 -5.91
C PHE A 74 -1.41 -21.09 -6.91
N LYS A 75 -1.60 -20.78 -8.19
CA LYS A 75 -0.82 -21.35 -9.28
C LYS A 75 0.05 -20.24 -9.82
N GLN A 76 1.35 -20.28 -9.50
CA GLN A 76 2.28 -19.26 -9.92
C GLN A 76 2.21 -19.01 -11.43
N GLN A 77 1.78 -17.83 -11.82
CA GLN A 77 1.66 -17.44 -13.22
C GLN A 77 2.33 -16.08 -13.44
N PRO A 78 2.82 -15.80 -14.65
CA PRO A 78 3.37 -14.49 -14.96
C PRO A 78 2.35 -13.38 -14.75
N VAL A 79 2.80 -12.29 -14.14
CA VAL A 79 1.94 -11.12 -13.86
C VAL A 79 1.50 -10.46 -15.16
N ASP A 80 0.20 -10.37 -15.37
CA ASP A 80 -0.38 -9.62 -16.48
C ASP A 80 -0.27 -8.11 -16.22
N LYS A 81 0.34 -7.38 -17.15
CA LYS A 81 0.58 -5.94 -17.03
C LYS A 81 -0.70 -5.13 -16.95
N GLU A 82 -1.71 -5.48 -17.76
CA GLU A 82 -2.99 -4.78 -17.79
C GLU A 82 -3.76 -4.96 -16.48
N LYS A 83 -3.83 -6.20 -16.00
CA LYS A 83 -4.46 -6.52 -14.70
C LYS A 83 -3.72 -5.84 -13.55
N LEU A 84 -2.39 -5.82 -13.54
CA LEU A 84 -1.62 -5.12 -12.52
C LEU A 84 -1.86 -3.61 -12.58
N SER A 85 -1.90 -3.03 -13.78
CA SER A 85 -2.21 -1.61 -13.98
C SER A 85 -3.59 -1.26 -13.42
N GLN A 86 -4.64 -2.01 -13.79
CA GLN A 86 -5.99 -1.80 -13.28
C GLN A 86 -6.05 -2.00 -11.75
N LEU A 87 -5.41 -3.04 -11.23
CA LEU A 87 -5.35 -3.30 -9.80
C LEU A 87 -4.78 -2.09 -9.03
N LEU A 88 -3.62 -1.59 -9.44
CA LEU A 88 -2.97 -0.44 -8.80
C LEU A 88 -3.81 0.83 -8.94
N LEU A 89 -4.34 1.10 -10.13
CA LEU A 89 -5.12 2.30 -10.40
C LEU A 89 -6.38 2.37 -9.53
N TYR A 90 -7.18 1.30 -9.54
CA TYR A 90 -8.49 1.28 -8.85
C TYR A 90 -8.37 1.05 -7.34
N SER A 91 -7.27 0.45 -6.88
CA SER A 91 -7.07 0.25 -5.44
C SER A 91 -6.41 1.45 -4.76
N CYS A 92 -5.42 2.06 -5.38
CA CYS A 92 -4.59 3.10 -4.74
C CYS A 92 -4.14 4.25 -5.66
N GLY A 93 -4.57 4.25 -6.93
CA GLY A 93 -4.21 5.28 -7.91
C GLY A 93 -4.89 6.62 -7.68
N MET A 94 -4.56 7.58 -8.56
CA MET A 94 -5.21 8.89 -8.58
C MET A 94 -6.66 8.75 -9.03
N ALA A 95 -7.57 9.43 -8.33
CA ALA A 95 -8.99 9.47 -8.64
C ALA A 95 -9.40 10.83 -9.22
N GLU A 96 -10.22 10.81 -10.26
CA GLU A 96 -10.85 12.01 -10.82
C GLU A 96 -12.11 12.33 -10.02
N ARG A 97 -12.08 13.38 -9.23
CA ARG A 97 -13.23 13.78 -8.40
C ARG A 97 -13.77 15.16 -8.72
N GLY A 98 -13.33 15.79 -9.82
CA GLY A 98 -13.77 17.14 -10.20
C GLY A 98 -13.52 18.20 -9.11
N ARG A 99 -12.46 18.02 -8.31
CA ARG A 99 -12.05 18.92 -7.22
C ARG A 99 -10.66 19.49 -7.49
N ASP A 100 -10.40 20.67 -6.95
CA ASP A 100 -9.15 21.42 -7.14
C ASP A 100 -7.94 20.81 -6.43
N TYR A 101 -8.11 19.69 -5.71
CA TYR A 101 -7.02 19.02 -5.02
C TYR A 101 -6.90 17.53 -5.42
N PRO A 102 -5.67 17.00 -5.43
CA PRO A 102 -5.42 15.60 -5.77
C PRO A 102 -6.20 14.66 -4.84
N ALA A 103 -6.85 13.65 -5.43
CA ALA A 103 -7.56 12.61 -4.71
C ALA A 103 -7.02 11.24 -5.11
N ARG A 104 -7.17 10.24 -4.22
CA ARG A 104 -6.86 8.84 -4.52
C ARG A 104 -8.12 7.98 -4.45
N ALA A 105 -8.03 6.75 -4.91
CA ALA A 105 -9.14 5.78 -4.91
C ALA A 105 -9.66 5.46 -3.49
N TYR A 106 -8.92 5.84 -2.45
CA TYR A 106 -9.23 5.59 -1.05
C TYR A 106 -9.21 6.90 -0.22
N PRO A 107 -9.91 6.92 0.93
CA PRO A 107 -9.86 8.06 1.84
C PRO A 107 -8.55 8.10 2.61
N SER A 108 -8.00 9.30 2.82
CA SER A 108 -6.82 9.54 3.65
C SER A 108 -7.07 10.62 4.67
N GLY A 109 -6.64 10.42 5.91
CA GLY A 109 -6.75 11.39 7.00
C GLY A 109 -6.06 12.71 6.65
N GLY A 110 -6.87 13.76 6.36
CA GLY A 110 -6.38 15.08 5.94
C GLY A 110 -5.68 15.10 4.59
N ALA A 111 -5.97 14.16 3.71
CA ALA A 111 -5.35 13.97 2.40
C ALA A 111 -3.81 13.87 2.48
N ARG A 112 -3.28 13.19 3.50
CA ARG A 112 -1.84 13.10 3.74
C ARG A 112 -1.15 11.99 2.95
N PHE A 113 -1.90 10.93 2.59
CA PHE A 113 -1.44 9.79 1.78
C PHE A 113 -0.10 9.22 2.24
N PRO A 114 0.00 8.73 3.49
CA PRO A 114 1.24 8.21 4.06
C PRO A 114 1.65 6.84 3.51
N ILE A 115 0.75 6.12 2.83
CA ILE A 115 1.02 4.77 2.35
C ILE A 115 1.73 4.81 0.99
N GLU A 116 2.86 4.09 0.91
CA GLU A 116 3.54 3.77 -0.34
C GLU A 116 3.30 2.30 -0.71
N ILE A 117 3.28 2.00 -1.99
CA ILE A 117 2.95 0.67 -2.53
C ILE A 117 4.13 0.12 -3.30
N TYR A 118 4.55 -1.08 -2.91
CA TYR A 118 5.65 -1.79 -3.56
C TYR A 118 5.17 -3.14 -4.11
N PRO A 119 4.95 -3.25 -5.43
CA PRO A 119 4.80 -4.53 -6.08
C PRO A 119 6.11 -5.34 -6.04
N VAL A 120 6.07 -6.53 -5.44
CA VAL A 120 7.18 -7.50 -5.42
C VAL A 120 6.76 -8.67 -6.29
N VAL A 121 7.29 -8.75 -7.50
CA VAL A 121 6.89 -9.70 -8.55
C VAL A 121 7.76 -10.95 -8.47
N PHE A 122 7.17 -12.08 -8.07
CA PHE A 122 7.83 -13.39 -7.98
C PHE A 122 7.86 -14.10 -9.34
N SER A 123 6.76 -14.01 -10.09
CA SER A 123 6.62 -14.59 -11.42
C SER A 123 6.37 -13.50 -12.45
N GLY A 124 7.41 -13.08 -13.11
CA GLY A 124 7.36 -12.04 -14.14
C GLY A 124 7.37 -12.56 -15.56
N ASN A 125 7.29 -11.64 -16.51
CA ASN A 125 7.43 -11.86 -17.95
C ASN A 125 8.24 -10.72 -18.57
N LYS A 126 8.21 -10.59 -19.92
CA LYS A 126 8.95 -9.53 -20.64
C LYS A 126 8.44 -8.11 -20.33
N ASP A 127 7.13 -7.96 -20.03
CA ASP A 127 6.50 -6.66 -19.80
C ASP A 127 6.61 -6.21 -18.35
N ILE A 128 6.53 -7.16 -17.41
CA ILE A 128 6.79 -6.97 -15.98
C ILE A 128 7.72 -8.09 -15.50
N PRO A 129 9.04 -7.92 -15.57
CA PRO A 129 9.99 -8.91 -15.08
C PRO A 129 9.85 -9.17 -13.57
N SER A 130 10.38 -10.31 -13.10
CA SER A 130 10.48 -10.56 -11.66
C SER A 130 11.40 -9.53 -11.02
N GLY A 131 10.99 -8.97 -9.87
CA GLY A 131 11.73 -7.89 -9.23
C GLY A 131 10.95 -7.14 -8.18
N VAL A 132 11.50 -6.04 -7.72
CA VAL A 132 10.89 -5.10 -6.77
C VAL A 132 10.67 -3.77 -7.45
N TYR A 133 9.48 -3.25 -7.24
CA TYR A 133 9.01 -2.01 -7.85
C TYR A 133 8.41 -1.09 -6.80
N HIS A 134 8.43 0.21 -7.06
CA HIS A 134 7.63 1.19 -6.36
C HIS A 134 6.54 1.71 -7.30
N TYR A 135 5.30 1.82 -6.82
CA TYR A 135 4.22 2.39 -7.62
C TYR A 135 4.25 3.92 -7.53
N ASN A 136 4.72 4.56 -8.58
CA ASN A 136 4.65 6.01 -8.74
C ASN A 136 3.20 6.39 -9.10
N VAL A 137 2.44 6.74 -8.07
CA VAL A 137 1.01 7.01 -8.20
C VAL A 137 0.70 8.22 -9.05
N LYS A 138 1.59 9.24 -9.05
CA LYS A 138 1.41 10.49 -9.79
C LYS A 138 1.47 10.27 -11.30
N GLU A 139 2.45 9.48 -11.73
CA GLU A 139 2.71 9.23 -13.15
C GLU A 139 2.06 7.93 -13.66
N HIS A 140 1.42 7.15 -12.77
CA HIS A 140 0.88 5.81 -13.04
C HIS A 140 1.88 4.91 -13.74
N GLU A 141 3.03 4.73 -13.08
CA GLU A 141 4.13 3.92 -13.59
C GLU A 141 4.81 3.15 -12.44
N LEU A 142 5.62 2.17 -12.79
CA LEU A 142 6.47 1.46 -11.84
C LEU A 142 7.89 2.02 -11.90
N ASP A 143 8.38 2.53 -10.78
CA ASP A 143 9.81 2.76 -10.58
C ASP A 143 10.48 1.40 -10.35
N VAL A 144 11.43 1.02 -11.19
CA VAL A 144 12.14 -0.25 -11.09
C VAL A 144 13.25 -0.12 -10.05
N LEU A 145 13.10 -0.75 -8.89
CA LEU A 145 14.15 -0.74 -7.86
C LEU A 145 15.23 -1.75 -8.21
N TRP A 146 14.84 -2.98 -8.52
CA TRP A 146 15.74 -3.97 -9.13
C TRP A 146 14.94 -5.09 -9.80
N GLN A 147 15.58 -5.83 -10.73
CA GLN A 147 15.00 -6.92 -11.48
C GLN A 147 15.90 -8.15 -11.43
N ARG A 148 15.42 -9.24 -10.87
CA ARG A 148 16.02 -10.58 -10.87
C ARG A 148 14.97 -11.61 -10.46
N PRO A 149 15.11 -12.89 -10.87
CA PRO A 149 14.24 -13.96 -10.40
C PRO A 149 14.35 -14.15 -8.89
N PHE A 150 13.23 -14.50 -8.27
CA PHE A 150 13.19 -14.96 -6.88
C PHE A 150 13.29 -16.48 -6.82
N THR A 151 14.10 -16.98 -5.91
CA THR A 151 14.03 -18.40 -5.49
C THR A 151 12.90 -18.58 -4.47
N LYS A 152 12.38 -19.81 -4.34
CA LYS A 152 11.39 -20.13 -3.30
C LYS A 152 11.91 -19.84 -1.90
N ALA A 153 13.19 -20.08 -1.64
CA ALA A 153 13.83 -19.77 -0.35
C ALA A 153 13.79 -18.26 -0.05
N GLN A 154 14.06 -17.42 -1.05
CA GLN A 154 13.98 -15.96 -0.87
C GLN A 154 12.54 -15.48 -0.59
N ILE A 155 11.52 -16.08 -1.24
CA ILE A 155 10.12 -15.79 -0.95
C ILE A 155 9.75 -16.24 0.47
N ALA A 156 10.17 -17.46 0.88
CA ALA A 156 9.96 -17.97 2.24
C ALA A 156 10.66 -17.13 3.32
N ASP A 157 11.72 -16.43 2.96
CA ASP A 157 12.44 -15.53 3.87
C ASP A 157 11.71 -14.21 4.13
N LEU A 158 10.70 -13.88 3.32
CA LEU A 158 9.87 -12.69 3.49
C LEU A 158 8.59 -12.94 4.32
N PHE A 159 8.12 -14.18 4.37
CA PHE A 159 6.83 -14.53 4.95
C PHE A 159 6.90 -15.81 5.78
N THR A 160 5.92 -16.01 6.68
CA THR A 160 5.86 -17.17 7.57
C THR A 160 5.19 -18.40 6.95
N TYR A 161 4.41 -18.25 5.88
CA TYR A 161 3.60 -19.31 5.29
C TYR A 161 4.18 -19.80 3.96
N GLU A 162 4.41 -21.10 3.83
CA GLU A 162 5.02 -21.71 2.65
C GLU A 162 4.20 -21.57 1.37
N TRP A 163 2.86 -21.55 1.47
CA TRP A 163 2.00 -21.47 0.29
C TRP A 163 2.23 -20.18 -0.54
N ILE A 164 2.82 -19.14 0.05
CA ILE A 164 3.16 -17.89 -0.64
C ILE A 164 4.19 -18.10 -1.76
N GLN A 165 5.02 -19.16 -1.66
CA GLN A 165 6.00 -19.50 -2.69
C GLN A 165 5.39 -19.82 -4.07
N ASN A 166 4.09 -20.03 -4.12
CA ASN A 166 3.33 -20.29 -5.35
C ASN A 166 2.51 -19.05 -5.83
N ALA A 167 2.62 -17.92 -5.15
CA ALA A 167 1.97 -16.68 -5.58
C ALA A 167 2.71 -16.05 -6.75
N SER A 168 2.02 -15.19 -7.50
CA SER A 168 2.59 -14.46 -8.62
C SER A 168 3.32 -13.20 -8.16
N PHE A 169 2.75 -12.49 -7.18
CA PHE A 169 3.34 -11.27 -6.62
C PHE A 169 2.78 -10.94 -5.24
N ALA A 170 3.44 -10.03 -4.55
CA ALA A 170 2.94 -9.39 -3.34
C ALA A 170 2.81 -7.89 -3.55
N LEU A 171 1.79 -7.27 -2.96
CA LEU A 171 1.74 -5.83 -2.77
C LEU A 171 2.13 -5.53 -1.33
N ILE A 172 3.30 -4.93 -1.13
CA ILE A 172 3.77 -4.48 0.18
C ILE A 172 3.34 -3.03 0.37
N MET A 173 2.75 -2.75 1.50
CA MET A 173 2.38 -1.39 1.92
C MET A 173 3.33 -0.94 3.02
N THR A 174 3.94 0.22 2.82
CA THR A 174 4.75 0.88 3.85
C THR A 174 4.08 2.16 4.30
N GLY A 175 4.32 2.55 5.55
CA GLY A 175 3.84 3.79 6.12
C GLY A 175 4.98 4.80 6.26
N VAL A 176 4.87 5.96 5.63
CA VAL A 176 5.73 7.12 5.85
C VAL A 176 5.09 7.95 6.96
N PHE A 177 5.37 7.59 8.21
CA PHE A 177 4.59 8.01 9.39
C PHE A 177 4.53 9.51 9.58
N TRP A 178 5.63 10.23 9.37
CA TRP A 178 5.70 11.67 9.58
C TRP A 178 4.67 12.46 8.76
N ARG A 179 4.25 11.95 7.58
CA ARG A 179 3.23 12.62 6.75
C ARG A 179 1.92 12.85 7.48
N ASN A 180 1.54 11.94 8.37
CA ASN A 180 0.35 12.07 9.21
C ASN A 180 0.67 12.64 10.58
N GLN A 181 1.79 12.24 11.19
CA GLN A 181 2.13 12.62 12.56
C GLN A 181 2.44 14.12 12.67
N ILE A 182 2.98 14.76 11.63
CA ILE A 182 3.21 16.21 11.62
C ILE A 182 1.93 17.03 11.90
N LYS A 183 0.76 16.49 11.49
CA LYS A 183 -0.54 17.13 11.70
C LYS A 183 -1.31 16.57 12.89
N TYR A 184 -1.20 15.26 13.14
CA TYR A 184 -2.06 14.55 14.07
C TYR A 184 -1.31 13.95 15.26
N GLY A 185 0.00 14.21 15.40
CA GLY A 185 0.81 13.63 16.49
C GLY A 185 0.70 12.10 16.52
N GLU A 186 0.67 11.53 17.73
CA GLU A 186 0.58 10.08 17.96
C GLU A 186 -0.67 9.45 17.29
N ARG A 187 -1.76 10.19 17.21
CA ARG A 187 -2.97 9.69 16.55
C ARG A 187 -2.77 9.48 15.05
N GLY A 188 -1.83 10.18 14.42
CA GLY A 188 -1.48 10.00 13.01
C GLY A 188 -1.09 8.58 12.68
N TYR A 189 -0.45 7.85 13.59
CA TYR A 189 -0.12 6.44 13.40
C TYR A 189 -1.37 5.55 13.20
N ARG A 190 -2.45 5.80 13.97
CA ARG A 190 -3.73 5.07 13.74
C ARG A 190 -4.27 5.30 12.34
N TYR A 191 -4.16 6.53 11.83
CA TYR A 191 -4.65 6.86 10.50
C TYR A 191 -3.87 6.14 9.41
N VAL A 192 -2.55 5.95 9.59
CA VAL A 192 -1.72 5.16 8.67
C VAL A 192 -2.23 3.73 8.58
N LEU A 193 -2.49 3.07 9.72
CA LEU A 193 -2.98 1.69 9.75
C LEU A 193 -4.40 1.56 9.17
N LEU A 194 -5.30 2.51 9.48
CA LEU A 194 -6.65 2.53 8.90
C LEU A 194 -6.61 2.73 7.39
N GLU A 195 -5.71 3.58 6.91
CA GLU A 195 -5.54 3.84 5.48
C GLU A 195 -5.03 2.59 4.74
N ALA A 196 -4.08 1.86 5.32
CA ALA A 196 -3.62 0.58 4.79
C ALA A 196 -4.78 -0.42 4.68
N GLY A 197 -5.70 -0.45 5.67
CA GLY A 197 -6.92 -1.25 5.63
C GLY A 197 -7.89 -0.84 4.50
N HIS A 198 -8.08 0.47 4.27
CA HIS A 198 -8.90 0.97 3.17
C HIS A 198 -8.35 0.53 1.80
N ILE A 199 -7.04 0.66 1.61
CA ILE A 199 -6.36 0.21 0.38
C ILE A 199 -6.49 -1.30 0.23
N SER A 200 -6.29 -2.05 1.32
CA SER A 200 -6.40 -3.51 1.32
C SER A 200 -7.77 -3.98 0.82
N GLU A 201 -8.87 -3.38 1.29
CA GLU A 201 -10.21 -3.74 0.82
C GLU A 201 -10.39 -3.38 -0.66
N ASN A 202 -9.93 -2.21 -1.10
CA ASN A 202 -9.95 -1.87 -2.53
C ASN A 202 -9.18 -2.89 -3.38
N VAL A 203 -8.02 -3.37 -2.89
CA VAL A 203 -7.25 -4.43 -3.58
C VAL A 203 -8.06 -5.72 -3.67
N TYR A 204 -8.72 -6.14 -2.58
CA TYR A 204 -9.56 -7.34 -2.60
C TYR A 204 -10.71 -7.24 -3.61
N LEU A 205 -11.43 -6.12 -3.62
CA LEU A 205 -12.56 -5.91 -4.52
C LEU A 205 -12.10 -5.84 -5.98
N THR A 206 -11.02 -5.11 -6.24
CA THR A 206 -10.46 -4.99 -7.58
C THR A 206 -9.88 -6.32 -8.07
N ALA A 207 -9.16 -7.06 -7.21
CA ALA A 207 -8.65 -8.39 -7.54
C ALA A 207 -9.79 -9.36 -7.87
N THR A 208 -10.88 -9.32 -7.07
CA THR A 208 -12.09 -10.12 -7.34
C THR A 208 -12.72 -9.78 -8.69
N ALA A 209 -12.81 -8.50 -9.04
CA ALA A 209 -13.33 -8.05 -10.33
C ALA A 209 -12.45 -8.47 -11.51
N LEU A 210 -11.14 -8.62 -11.30
CA LEU A 210 -10.14 -9.02 -12.29
C LEU A 210 -9.89 -10.54 -12.33
N ASP A 211 -10.59 -11.31 -11.51
CA ASP A 211 -10.35 -12.75 -11.33
C ASP A 211 -8.89 -13.05 -10.96
N ILE A 212 -8.39 -12.33 -9.96
CA ILE A 212 -7.07 -12.50 -9.34
C ILE A 212 -7.28 -13.00 -7.91
N GLY A 213 -6.67 -14.12 -7.56
CA GLY A 213 -6.65 -14.58 -6.18
C GLY A 213 -5.93 -13.57 -5.27
N CYS A 214 -6.48 -13.30 -4.07
CA CYS A 214 -5.94 -12.32 -3.14
C CYS A 214 -6.04 -12.79 -1.70
N CYS A 215 -5.00 -12.54 -0.90
CA CYS A 215 -5.00 -12.78 0.54
C CYS A 215 -4.20 -11.71 1.28
N ALA A 216 -4.84 -11.00 2.20
CA ALA A 216 -4.14 -10.13 3.15
C ALA A 216 -3.24 -10.97 4.08
N MET A 217 -2.02 -10.49 4.33
CA MET A 217 -0.99 -11.25 5.01
C MET A 217 -0.52 -10.53 6.28
N GLY A 218 -0.80 -11.14 7.43
CA GLY A 218 -0.25 -10.70 8.71
C GLY A 218 1.07 -11.41 9.10
N GLY A 219 1.38 -12.53 8.44
CA GLY A 219 2.61 -13.29 8.71
C GLY A 219 3.80 -12.78 7.89
N MET A 220 4.10 -11.50 7.99
CA MET A 220 5.28 -10.85 7.38
C MET A 220 6.50 -11.00 8.28
N LYS A 221 7.69 -11.02 7.68
CA LYS A 221 8.97 -10.86 8.37
C LYS A 221 9.48 -9.44 8.07
N ASP A 222 8.97 -8.48 8.83
CA ASP A 222 9.09 -7.05 8.56
C ASP A 222 10.52 -6.61 8.25
N ASN A 223 11.48 -6.95 9.10
CA ASN A 223 12.90 -6.60 8.88
C ASN A 223 13.48 -7.16 7.57
N ASN A 224 13.00 -8.30 7.09
CA ASN A 224 13.47 -8.90 5.84
C ASN A 224 12.87 -8.17 4.64
N ILE A 225 11.60 -7.77 4.74
CA ILE A 225 10.92 -6.99 3.72
C ILE A 225 11.51 -5.57 3.66
N GLU A 226 11.76 -4.94 4.80
CA GLU A 226 12.38 -3.61 4.87
C GLU A 226 13.77 -3.60 4.22
N ARG A 227 14.59 -4.62 4.49
CA ARG A 227 15.88 -4.80 3.79
C ARG A 227 15.71 -5.03 2.29
N LEU A 228 14.67 -5.77 1.87
CA LEU A 228 14.39 -6.00 0.46
C LEU A 228 14.04 -4.70 -0.27
N LEU A 229 13.30 -3.80 0.40
CA LEU A 229 12.84 -2.52 -0.12
C LEU A 229 13.88 -1.40 0.05
N ASP A 230 14.98 -1.66 0.78
CA ASP A 230 15.99 -0.66 1.15
C ASP A 230 15.37 0.55 1.88
N ILE A 231 14.57 0.26 2.91
CA ILE A 231 13.96 1.26 3.81
C ILE A 231 14.46 1.07 5.25
N ASP A 232 14.41 2.12 6.06
CA ASP A 232 15.02 2.16 7.39
C ASP A 232 14.22 1.46 8.51
N GLY A 233 12.96 1.12 8.24
CA GLY A 233 12.06 0.53 9.23
C GLY A 233 11.65 1.48 10.37
N ILE A 234 12.00 2.76 10.28
CA ILE A 234 11.78 3.78 11.32
C ILE A 234 10.95 4.95 10.77
N THR A 235 11.49 5.66 9.78
CA THR A 235 10.78 6.77 9.12
C THR A 235 9.78 6.28 8.09
N GLU A 236 10.10 5.14 7.50
CA GLU A 236 9.23 4.34 6.65
C GLU A 236 9.36 2.88 7.03
N SER A 237 8.27 2.21 7.33
CA SER A 237 8.23 0.81 7.74
C SER A 237 7.07 0.07 7.10
N VAL A 238 7.20 -1.24 6.98
CA VAL A 238 6.13 -2.13 6.50
C VAL A 238 4.95 -2.08 7.47
N VAL A 239 3.75 -1.90 6.94
CA VAL A 239 2.52 -1.87 7.75
C VAL A 239 1.51 -2.93 7.34
N HIS A 240 1.54 -3.39 6.10
CA HIS A 240 0.62 -4.40 5.61
C HIS A 240 1.12 -5.04 4.30
N SER A 241 0.59 -6.20 3.95
CA SER A 241 0.80 -6.79 2.63
C SER A 241 -0.38 -7.63 2.15
N LEU A 242 -0.48 -7.77 0.83
CA LEU A 242 -1.41 -8.69 0.18
C LEU A 242 -0.63 -9.59 -0.77
N ILE A 243 -1.02 -10.85 -0.82
CA ILE A 243 -0.46 -11.88 -1.70
C ILE A 243 -1.46 -12.14 -2.81
N LEU A 244 -0.98 -12.17 -4.06
CA LEU A 244 -1.82 -12.23 -5.24
C LEU A 244 -1.29 -13.23 -6.29
N GLY A 245 -2.25 -13.79 -7.10
CA GLY A 245 -1.93 -14.73 -8.17
C GLY A 245 -3.13 -15.46 -8.75
#